data_7a4cf9fc4fed37b4f950f090458bcc29
#
_entry.id   7a4cf9fc4fed37b4f950f090458bcc29
#
_cell.length_a   1.000
_cell.length_b   1.000
_cell.length_c   1.000
_cell.angle_alpha   90.00
_cell.angle_beta   90.00
_cell.angle_gamma   90.00
#
_symmetry.space_group_name_H-M   'P 1'
#
loop_
_entity.id
_entity.type
_entity.pdbx_description
1 polymer ?
#
loop_
_entity_poly.entity_id
_entity_poly.type
_entity_poly.pdbx_seq_one_letter_code
_entity_poly.pdbx_strand_id
1 'polypeptide(L)'
;MTKAEFGIRLPVAGPLANVDSIRTVARAGEGLGYDTLWVHDFIGWTKYQDRTHVSCGSLDAVEAAGEDYPPVFFESLTNLAYLAGITTTVRLGVAVLCLPFRNPIITAKQVACIDVLSGGRLTLGIGVGAASVTHNVDFEVLGVSRKDKYSRTKDYFRAMRAVWTMDKPTHEGKYVSFPETEIDPKPIQKPFPPVWVGGGGPKSVEIAAEYATGWLPPWIAPDQYPARIKELKDLAREKGRGEVDFKIATEVYVCVGKTDEEALHFAQKTLGVLSEGFADDATPQAIADSGLIGSPKTIRDKLEKYVAAGVGHYEMKFVYRDIPHYLEQLKAFAAEVAPAFAK
;
A
#
# COMPACT_ATOMS: atom_id res chain seq x y z
N MET A 1 -23.00 -11.11 2.56
CA MET A 1 -21.54 -11.09 2.83
C MET A 1 -20.98 -9.81 2.22
N THR A 2 -20.08 -9.12 2.88
CA THR A 2 -19.43 -7.93 2.33
C THR A 2 -18.57 -8.37 1.14
N LYS A 3 -18.70 -7.70 -0.01
CA LYS A 3 -17.87 -7.95 -1.20
C LYS A 3 -16.40 -7.74 -0.83
N ALA A 4 -15.54 -8.70 -1.13
CA ALA A 4 -14.09 -8.50 -1.01
C ALA A 4 -13.54 -7.83 -2.26
N GLU A 5 -12.64 -6.86 -2.09
CA GLU A 5 -11.93 -6.17 -3.15
C GLU A 5 -10.46 -6.59 -3.16
N PHE A 6 -9.93 -6.88 -4.33
CA PHE A 6 -8.59 -7.42 -4.51
C PHE A 6 -7.72 -6.43 -5.29
N GLY A 7 -6.72 -5.87 -4.62
CA GLY A 7 -5.72 -5.02 -5.25
C GLY A 7 -4.38 -5.72 -5.36
N ILE A 8 -3.65 -5.48 -6.43
CA ILE A 8 -2.34 -6.09 -6.69
C ILE A 8 -1.22 -5.06 -6.55
N ARG A 9 -0.10 -5.46 -5.97
CA ARG A 9 1.11 -4.63 -5.91
C ARG A 9 1.90 -4.77 -7.19
N LEU A 10 2.19 -3.65 -7.84
CA LEU A 10 2.96 -3.62 -9.09
C LEU A 10 4.47 -3.80 -8.84
N PRO A 11 5.21 -4.33 -9.84
CA PRO A 11 6.66 -4.53 -9.76
C PRO A 11 7.40 -3.20 -9.99
N VAL A 12 7.29 -2.28 -9.01
CA VAL A 12 7.86 -0.92 -9.11
C VAL A 12 9.24 -0.81 -8.48
N ALA A 13 9.75 -1.90 -7.92
CA ALA A 13 11.05 -1.97 -7.27
C ALA A 13 11.78 -3.28 -7.57
N GLY A 14 13.11 -3.26 -7.42
CA GLY A 14 13.98 -4.43 -7.61
C GLY A 14 14.33 -4.72 -9.07
N PRO A 15 14.95 -5.88 -9.34
CA PRO A 15 15.53 -6.19 -10.66
C PRO A 15 14.51 -6.33 -11.79
N LEU A 16 13.24 -6.63 -11.47
CA LEU A 16 12.16 -6.72 -12.46
C LEU A 16 11.44 -5.39 -12.68
N ALA A 17 11.81 -4.34 -11.95
CA ALA A 17 11.20 -3.02 -12.07
C ALA A 17 11.67 -2.31 -13.34
N ASN A 18 10.81 -2.27 -14.33
CA ASN A 18 10.98 -1.52 -15.58
C ASN A 18 9.61 -1.17 -16.16
N VAL A 19 9.59 -0.27 -17.13
CA VAL A 19 8.34 0.24 -17.73
C VAL A 19 7.49 -0.88 -18.35
N ASP A 20 8.12 -1.85 -19.00
CA ASP A 20 7.41 -2.95 -19.66
C ASP A 20 6.79 -3.91 -18.65
N SER A 21 7.49 -4.24 -17.58
CA SER A 21 6.97 -5.04 -16.46
C SER A 21 5.76 -4.36 -15.80
N ILE A 22 5.91 -3.08 -15.44
CA ILE A 22 4.85 -2.30 -14.81
C ILE A 22 3.61 -2.25 -15.73
N ARG A 23 3.80 -1.91 -17.01
CA ARG A 23 2.72 -1.82 -17.98
C ARG A 23 2.01 -3.16 -18.21
N THR A 24 2.79 -4.23 -18.34
CA THR A 24 2.28 -5.59 -18.58
C THR A 24 1.43 -6.06 -17.40
N VAL A 25 1.92 -5.93 -16.17
CA VAL A 25 1.20 -6.34 -14.97
C VAL A 25 -0.02 -5.45 -14.73
N ALA A 26 0.09 -4.12 -14.95
CA ALA A 26 -1.03 -3.20 -14.79
C ALA A 26 -2.19 -3.54 -15.73
N ARG A 27 -1.92 -3.77 -17.02
CA ARG A 27 -2.94 -4.14 -18.00
C ARG A 27 -3.53 -5.51 -17.73
N ALA A 28 -2.70 -6.47 -17.31
CA ALA A 28 -3.19 -7.79 -16.93
C ALA A 28 -4.11 -7.71 -15.70
N GLY A 29 -3.73 -6.94 -14.67
CA GLY A 29 -4.55 -6.72 -13.49
C GLY A 29 -5.91 -6.10 -13.82
N GLU A 30 -5.92 -5.04 -14.64
CA GLU A 30 -7.16 -4.43 -15.12
C GLU A 30 -8.01 -5.41 -15.93
N GLY A 31 -7.40 -6.13 -16.88
CA GLY A 31 -8.09 -7.11 -17.74
C GLY A 31 -8.63 -8.33 -17.00
N LEU A 32 -8.03 -8.70 -15.88
CA LEU A 32 -8.48 -9.79 -15.00
C LEU A 32 -9.52 -9.34 -13.96
N GLY A 33 -9.84 -8.04 -13.91
CA GLY A 33 -10.87 -7.49 -13.03
C GLY A 33 -10.41 -7.26 -11.59
N TYR A 34 -9.13 -7.07 -11.34
CA TYR A 34 -8.65 -6.62 -10.04
C TYR A 34 -9.14 -5.20 -9.73
N ASP A 35 -9.46 -4.93 -8.46
CA ASP A 35 -10.10 -3.69 -8.06
C ASP A 35 -9.12 -2.50 -7.97
N THR A 36 -7.85 -2.74 -7.63
CA THR A 36 -6.85 -1.68 -7.42
C THR A 36 -5.44 -2.12 -7.82
N LEU A 37 -4.71 -1.21 -8.46
CA LEU A 37 -3.26 -1.33 -8.68
C LEU A 37 -2.53 -0.51 -7.62
N TRP A 38 -1.67 -1.17 -6.82
CA TRP A 38 -0.95 -0.55 -5.74
C TRP A 38 0.53 -0.35 -6.08
N VAL A 39 1.05 0.83 -5.76
CA VAL A 39 2.48 1.12 -5.72
C VAL A 39 2.90 1.36 -4.28
N HIS A 40 4.20 1.27 -3.98
CA HIS A 40 4.75 1.59 -2.67
C HIS A 40 5.77 2.71 -2.77
N ASP A 41 6.15 3.28 -1.64
CA ASP A 41 6.90 4.52 -1.56
C ASP A 41 8.20 4.34 -0.79
N PHE A 42 9.29 4.38 -1.53
CA PHE A 42 10.67 4.45 -1.02
C PHE A 42 11.45 5.46 -1.84
N ILE A 43 12.47 6.08 -1.25
CA ILE A 43 13.26 7.11 -1.92
C ILE A 43 14.57 6.53 -2.45
N GLY A 44 15.26 5.72 -1.66
CA GLY A 44 16.55 5.23 -2.06
C GLY A 44 17.04 4.01 -1.29
N TRP A 45 18.21 3.55 -1.70
CA TRP A 45 18.95 2.47 -1.10
C TRP A 45 20.28 2.94 -0.55
N THR A 46 20.76 2.23 0.46
CA THR A 46 22.17 2.28 0.81
C THR A 46 22.82 0.92 0.62
N LYS A 47 24.14 0.92 0.55
CA LYS A 47 24.95 -0.32 0.51
C LYS A 47 24.77 -1.24 1.73
N TYR A 48 24.12 -0.74 2.79
CA TYR A 48 23.84 -1.48 4.03
C TYR A 48 22.45 -2.13 4.05
N GLN A 49 21.63 -1.89 3.04
CA GLN A 49 20.31 -2.51 2.92
C GLN A 49 20.44 -3.80 2.17
N ASP A 50 19.85 -4.86 2.72
CA ASP A 50 19.72 -6.11 2.01
C ASP A 50 18.84 -5.90 0.78
N ARG A 51 19.40 -6.07 -0.41
CA ARG A 51 18.74 -5.87 -1.69
C ARG A 51 17.56 -6.82 -1.89
N THR A 52 17.55 -7.95 -1.19
CA THR A 52 16.47 -8.94 -1.25
C THR A 52 15.17 -8.42 -0.65
N HIS A 53 15.27 -7.50 0.32
CA HIS A 53 14.14 -6.93 1.04
C HIS A 53 13.12 -6.19 0.16
N VAL A 54 13.53 -5.73 -1.01
CA VAL A 54 12.72 -4.83 -1.83
C VAL A 54 12.27 -5.46 -3.14
N SER A 55 12.68 -6.65 -3.40
CA SER A 55 12.36 -7.33 -4.66
C SER A 55 10.88 -7.73 -4.82
N CYS A 56 10.00 -7.24 -3.96
CA CYS A 56 8.55 -7.39 -4.11
C CYS A 56 8.09 -8.76 -4.61
N GLY A 57 8.67 -9.83 -4.05
CA GLY A 57 8.25 -11.18 -4.36
C GLY A 57 9.14 -11.97 -5.32
N SER A 58 10.31 -11.47 -5.71
CA SER A 58 11.17 -12.18 -6.66
C SER A 58 12.60 -12.39 -6.16
N LEU A 59 12.81 -13.32 -5.24
CA LEU A 59 14.15 -13.69 -4.78
C LEU A 59 14.99 -14.29 -5.94
N ASP A 60 14.40 -15.16 -6.77
CA ASP A 60 15.11 -15.77 -7.90
C ASP A 60 15.60 -14.69 -8.88
N ALA A 61 14.85 -13.61 -9.07
CA ALA A 61 15.29 -12.49 -9.91
C ALA A 61 16.43 -11.68 -9.26
N VAL A 62 16.44 -11.54 -7.94
CA VAL A 62 17.56 -10.92 -7.20
C VAL A 62 18.82 -11.78 -7.31
N GLU A 63 18.71 -13.10 -7.09
CA GLU A 63 19.82 -14.04 -7.25
C GLU A 63 20.37 -14.04 -8.67
N ALA A 64 19.49 -14.04 -9.69
CA ALA A 64 19.87 -14.01 -11.10
C ALA A 64 20.51 -12.67 -11.52
N ALA A 65 20.10 -11.57 -10.94
CA ALA A 65 20.68 -10.24 -11.21
C ALA A 65 22.06 -10.04 -10.58
N GLY A 66 22.39 -10.83 -9.56
CA GLY A 66 23.65 -10.73 -8.82
C GLY A 66 23.72 -9.50 -7.91
N GLU A 67 24.89 -9.30 -7.30
CA GLU A 67 25.09 -8.21 -6.31
C GLU A 67 25.11 -6.80 -6.93
N ASP A 68 25.38 -6.72 -8.24
CA ASP A 68 25.61 -5.44 -8.94
C ASP A 68 24.39 -4.86 -9.66
N TYR A 69 23.18 -5.45 -9.52
CA TYR A 69 22.02 -4.85 -10.17
C TYR A 69 21.68 -3.47 -9.57
N PRO A 70 21.28 -2.49 -10.40
CA PRO A 70 20.93 -1.18 -9.90
C PRO A 70 19.68 -1.26 -9.02
N PRO A 71 19.69 -0.63 -7.84
CA PRO A 71 18.54 -0.60 -6.97
C PRO A 71 17.46 0.33 -7.56
N VAL A 72 16.62 -0.20 -8.43
CA VAL A 72 15.56 0.56 -9.08
C VAL A 72 14.36 0.70 -8.14
N PHE A 73 13.91 1.95 -7.96
CA PHE A 73 12.64 2.31 -7.37
C PHE A 73 11.98 3.37 -8.21
N PHE A 74 10.78 3.10 -8.69
CA PHE A 74 9.97 4.11 -9.36
C PHE A 74 9.25 4.96 -8.31
N GLU A 75 9.42 6.29 -8.39
CA GLU A 75 8.73 7.22 -7.50
C GLU A 75 7.22 7.06 -7.62
N SER A 76 6.55 6.98 -6.48
CA SER A 76 5.18 6.50 -6.38
C SER A 76 4.15 7.39 -7.09
N LEU A 77 4.20 8.70 -6.90
CA LEU A 77 3.23 9.63 -7.52
C LEU A 77 3.44 9.76 -9.03
N THR A 78 4.70 9.77 -9.48
CA THR A 78 5.05 9.73 -10.91
C THR A 78 4.53 8.46 -11.56
N ASN A 79 4.67 7.31 -10.87
CA ASN A 79 4.16 6.03 -11.37
C ASN A 79 2.63 6.02 -11.44
N LEU A 80 1.93 6.53 -10.42
CA LEU A 80 0.48 6.65 -10.45
C LEU A 80 -0.03 7.54 -11.60
N ALA A 81 0.69 8.63 -11.92
CA ALA A 81 0.35 9.47 -13.07
C ALA A 81 0.51 8.70 -14.40
N TYR A 82 1.58 7.90 -14.55
CA TYR A 82 1.76 7.02 -15.70
C TYR A 82 0.64 5.98 -15.79
N LEU A 83 0.31 5.31 -14.69
CA LEU A 83 -0.77 4.32 -14.62
C LEU A 83 -2.14 4.92 -14.97
N ALA A 84 -2.40 6.17 -14.56
CA ALA A 84 -3.63 6.88 -14.91
C ALA A 84 -3.81 7.01 -16.42
N GLY A 85 -2.70 7.19 -17.17
CA GLY A 85 -2.72 7.32 -18.63
C GLY A 85 -2.80 6.00 -19.40
N ILE A 86 -2.49 4.85 -18.77
CA ILE A 86 -2.46 3.54 -19.46
C ILE A 86 -3.55 2.57 -19.01
N THR A 87 -4.38 2.96 -18.04
CA THR A 87 -5.53 2.20 -17.51
C THR A 87 -6.80 3.04 -17.56
N THR A 88 -7.98 2.40 -17.53
CA THR A 88 -9.26 3.08 -17.73
C THR A 88 -10.28 2.88 -16.61
N THR A 89 -10.26 1.74 -15.93
CA THR A 89 -11.30 1.33 -14.98
C THR A 89 -10.78 1.01 -13.60
N VAL A 90 -9.61 0.37 -13.52
CA VAL A 90 -9.01 -0.08 -12.26
C VAL A 90 -8.62 1.10 -11.39
N ARG A 91 -8.86 1.01 -10.08
CA ARG A 91 -8.40 2.03 -9.12
C ARG A 91 -6.88 2.03 -9.00
N LEU A 92 -6.34 3.18 -8.65
CA LEU A 92 -4.91 3.40 -8.48
C LEU A 92 -4.63 3.78 -7.02
N GLY A 93 -3.65 3.15 -6.41
CA GLY A 93 -3.36 3.42 -5.01
C GLY A 93 -1.87 3.41 -4.67
N VAL A 94 -1.51 4.11 -3.60
CA VAL A 94 -0.19 4.00 -2.98
C VAL A 94 -0.32 3.39 -1.58
N ALA A 95 0.44 2.35 -1.29
CA ALA A 95 0.42 1.65 -0.01
C ALA A 95 1.83 1.60 0.61
N VAL A 96 2.26 2.64 1.32
CA VAL A 96 1.64 3.93 1.60
C VAL A 96 2.61 5.07 1.35
N LEU A 97 2.12 6.24 0.96
CA LEU A 97 2.92 7.45 0.76
C LEU A 97 3.41 7.97 2.12
N CYS A 98 4.72 8.05 2.29
CA CYS A 98 5.33 8.60 3.50
C CYS A 98 5.25 10.13 3.47
N LEU A 99 4.22 10.72 4.07
CA LEU A 99 4.02 12.17 4.03
C LEU A 99 5.21 12.98 4.54
N PRO A 100 5.94 12.59 5.61
CA PRO A 100 7.11 13.34 6.08
C PRO A 100 8.22 13.52 5.04
N PHE A 101 8.28 12.70 4.01
CA PHE A 101 9.33 12.74 2.99
C PHE A 101 9.15 13.85 1.95
N ARG A 102 8.02 14.54 1.92
CA ARG A 102 7.63 15.43 0.82
C ARG A 102 7.19 16.80 1.30
N ASN A 103 7.28 17.78 0.39
CA ASN A 103 6.58 19.04 0.61
C ASN A 103 5.06 18.81 0.46
N PRO A 104 4.25 19.11 1.47
CA PRO A 104 2.82 18.77 1.45
C PRO A 104 2.03 19.55 0.40
N ILE A 105 2.45 20.77 0.04
CA ILE A 105 1.74 21.60 -0.95
C ILE A 105 1.94 21.02 -2.36
N ILE A 106 3.19 20.69 -2.71
CA ILE A 106 3.48 20.02 -3.98
C ILE A 106 2.78 18.65 -4.03
N THR A 107 2.82 17.89 -2.94
CA THR A 107 2.14 16.59 -2.85
C THR A 107 0.62 16.72 -3.02
N ALA A 108 0.00 17.71 -2.39
CA ALA A 108 -1.43 17.99 -2.56
C ALA A 108 -1.79 18.27 -4.02
N LYS A 109 -0.97 19.06 -4.71
CA LYS A 109 -1.16 19.36 -6.14
C LYS A 109 -0.97 18.12 -6.99
N GLN A 110 0.07 17.31 -6.76
CA GLN A 110 0.30 16.06 -7.49
C GLN A 110 -0.87 15.08 -7.32
N VAL A 111 -1.35 14.89 -6.08
CA VAL A 111 -2.52 14.04 -5.77
C VAL A 111 -3.77 14.52 -6.52
N ALA A 112 -4.04 15.83 -6.52
CA ALA A 112 -5.17 16.40 -7.26
C ALA A 112 -5.03 16.18 -8.76
N CYS A 113 -3.84 16.39 -9.33
CA CYS A 113 -3.59 16.13 -10.75
C CYS A 113 -3.81 14.65 -11.11
N ILE A 114 -3.29 13.71 -10.30
CA ILE A 114 -3.48 12.27 -10.54
C ILE A 114 -4.96 11.90 -10.43
N ASP A 115 -5.69 12.46 -9.49
CA ASP A 115 -7.12 12.24 -9.35
C ASP A 115 -7.89 12.68 -10.58
N VAL A 116 -7.60 13.87 -11.11
CA VAL A 116 -8.19 14.37 -12.36
C VAL A 116 -7.78 13.50 -13.56
N LEU A 117 -6.49 13.21 -13.72
CA LEU A 117 -5.96 12.42 -14.85
C LEU A 117 -6.51 10.99 -14.86
N SER A 118 -6.76 10.43 -13.69
CA SER A 118 -7.34 9.09 -13.56
C SER A 118 -8.87 9.05 -13.66
N GLY A 119 -9.54 10.21 -13.75
CA GLY A 119 -11.00 10.27 -13.70
C GLY A 119 -11.59 9.87 -12.35
N GLY A 120 -10.91 10.20 -11.23
CA GLY A 120 -11.39 9.92 -9.87
C GLY A 120 -11.14 8.47 -9.40
N ARG A 121 -10.14 7.80 -9.94
CA ARG A 121 -9.79 6.43 -9.56
C ARG A 121 -8.73 6.33 -8.47
N LEU A 122 -8.22 7.46 -7.97
CA LEU A 122 -7.15 7.47 -6.96
C LEU A 122 -7.66 7.09 -5.58
N THR A 123 -6.89 6.27 -4.86
CA THR A 123 -6.95 6.03 -3.42
C THR A 123 -5.59 6.39 -2.82
N LEU A 124 -5.56 7.31 -1.85
CA LEU A 124 -4.33 7.78 -1.24
C LEU A 124 -4.07 7.06 0.07
N GLY A 125 -3.20 6.04 0.05
CA GLY A 125 -2.65 5.50 1.29
C GLY A 125 -1.57 6.44 1.84
N ILE A 126 -1.64 6.81 3.12
CA ILE A 126 -0.64 7.63 3.79
C ILE A 126 0.01 6.90 4.96
N GLY A 127 1.28 7.20 5.18
CA GLY A 127 2.08 6.66 6.27
C GLY A 127 3.02 7.68 6.89
N VAL A 128 3.59 7.28 8.00
CA VAL A 128 4.53 8.11 8.80
C VAL A 128 6.00 7.71 8.60
N GLY A 129 6.24 6.69 7.78
CA GLY A 129 7.54 6.01 7.71
C GLY A 129 7.70 4.96 8.82
N ALA A 130 7.97 3.72 8.44
CA ALA A 130 8.15 2.59 9.35
C ALA A 130 9.42 2.71 10.20
N ALA A 131 9.56 1.80 11.17
CA ALA A 131 10.78 1.67 11.99
C ALA A 131 11.83 0.76 11.30
N SER A 132 11.70 0.50 10.00
CA SER A 132 12.66 -0.30 9.25
C SER A 132 13.96 0.45 8.95
N VAL A 133 15.01 -0.30 8.67
CA VAL A 133 16.32 0.26 8.26
C VAL A 133 16.15 1.12 7.00
N THR A 134 15.35 0.66 6.05
CA THR A 134 15.07 1.36 4.78
C THR A 134 14.52 2.76 5.00
N HIS A 135 13.44 2.88 5.75
CA HIS A 135 12.85 4.20 6.03
C HIS A 135 13.74 5.10 6.90
N ASN A 136 14.64 4.53 7.73
CA ASN A 136 15.62 5.35 8.45
C ASN A 136 16.55 6.07 7.50
N VAL A 137 17.01 5.37 6.46
CA VAL A 137 17.87 5.95 5.41
C VAL A 137 17.14 7.04 4.64
N ASP A 138 15.87 6.82 4.29
CA ASP A 138 15.07 7.83 3.59
C ASP A 138 14.96 9.13 4.41
N PHE A 139 14.75 9.04 5.75
CA PHE A 139 14.76 10.21 6.62
C PHE A 139 16.10 10.95 6.60
N GLU A 140 17.22 10.23 6.62
CA GLU A 140 18.56 10.81 6.59
C GLU A 140 18.86 11.48 5.25
N VAL A 141 18.61 10.79 4.13
CA VAL A 141 18.81 11.31 2.77
C VAL A 141 18.01 12.59 2.52
N LEU A 142 16.80 12.65 3.05
CA LEU A 142 15.93 13.81 2.88
C LEU A 142 16.15 14.91 3.93
N GLY A 143 17.04 14.69 4.90
CA GLY A 143 17.30 15.66 5.98
C GLY A 143 16.07 15.89 6.90
N VAL A 144 15.15 14.93 6.99
CA VAL A 144 13.92 15.06 7.76
C VAL A 144 14.05 14.35 9.11
N SER A 145 13.69 15.04 10.20
CA SER A 145 13.71 14.45 11.53
C SER A 145 12.64 13.34 11.68
N ARG A 146 13.09 12.14 12.05
CA ARG A 146 12.20 11.02 12.36
C ARG A 146 11.42 11.22 13.68
N LYS A 147 11.97 12.01 14.61
CA LYS A 147 11.34 12.24 15.91
C LYS A 147 9.95 12.88 15.79
N ASP A 148 9.76 13.71 14.77
CA ASP A 148 8.54 14.48 14.54
C ASP A 148 7.57 13.83 13.56
N LYS A 149 7.84 12.63 13.06
CA LYS A 149 7.12 12.02 11.94
C LYS A 149 5.59 12.01 12.11
N TYR A 150 5.09 11.72 13.30
CA TYR A 150 3.63 11.68 13.56
C TYR A 150 3.00 13.08 13.56
N SER A 151 3.58 14.02 14.29
CA SER A 151 3.07 15.39 14.34
C SER A 151 3.21 16.11 12.99
N ARG A 152 4.30 15.85 12.28
CA ARG A 152 4.53 16.35 10.92
C ARG A 152 3.49 15.78 9.94
N THR A 153 3.20 14.49 9.99
CA THR A 153 2.15 13.87 9.15
C THR A 153 0.79 14.50 9.38
N LYS A 154 0.40 14.74 10.65
CA LYS A 154 -0.86 15.39 10.97
C LYS A 154 -0.92 16.83 10.43
N ASP A 155 0.15 17.60 10.59
CA ASP A 155 0.23 18.96 10.09
C ASP A 155 0.19 19.04 8.56
N TYR A 156 0.99 18.20 7.91
CA TYR A 156 1.02 18.09 6.46
C TYR A 156 -0.32 17.67 5.87
N PHE A 157 -1.00 16.70 6.49
CA PHE A 157 -2.33 16.30 6.02
C PHE A 157 -3.36 17.44 6.13
N ARG A 158 -3.33 18.23 7.23
CA ARG A 158 -4.21 19.41 7.37
C ARG A 158 -3.94 20.44 6.28
N ALA A 159 -2.68 20.72 5.98
CA ALA A 159 -2.29 21.61 4.89
C ALA A 159 -2.78 21.09 3.52
N MET A 160 -2.59 19.80 3.22
CA MET A 160 -3.09 19.18 2.00
C MET A 160 -4.61 19.24 1.89
N ARG A 161 -5.32 18.98 2.99
CA ARG A 161 -6.78 19.08 3.04
C ARG A 161 -7.24 20.52 2.73
N ALA A 162 -6.58 21.54 3.29
CA ALA A 162 -6.88 22.93 2.95
C ALA A 162 -6.74 23.19 1.45
N VAL A 163 -5.65 22.73 0.83
CA VAL A 163 -5.42 22.84 -0.62
C VAL A 163 -6.56 22.20 -1.42
N TRP A 164 -7.08 21.05 -1.00
CA TRP A 164 -8.11 20.33 -1.73
C TRP A 164 -9.53 20.86 -1.55
N THR A 165 -9.83 21.45 -0.39
CA THR A 165 -11.22 21.75 0.00
C THR A 165 -11.56 23.24 0.11
N MET A 166 -10.58 24.11 0.18
CA MET A 166 -10.80 25.56 0.24
C MET A 166 -10.58 26.18 -1.15
N ASP A 167 -11.41 27.12 -1.55
CA ASP A 167 -11.24 27.88 -2.79
C ASP A 167 -9.93 28.68 -2.76
N LYS A 168 -9.71 29.36 -1.65
CA LYS A 168 -8.49 30.09 -1.34
C LYS A 168 -7.80 29.46 -0.12
N PRO A 169 -7.04 28.38 -0.32
CA PRO A 169 -6.38 27.69 0.77
C PRO A 169 -5.37 28.56 1.49
N THR A 170 -5.38 28.44 2.80
CA THR A 170 -4.37 28.95 3.71
C THR A 170 -4.12 27.93 4.81
N HIS A 171 -2.95 27.92 5.39
CA HIS A 171 -2.63 27.04 6.50
C HIS A 171 -1.57 27.70 7.40
N GLU A 172 -1.77 27.58 8.72
CA GLU A 172 -0.79 27.93 9.72
C GLU A 172 -0.53 26.70 10.60
N GLY A 173 0.66 26.13 10.46
CA GLY A 173 1.05 24.91 11.16
C GLY A 173 2.48 24.97 11.70
N LYS A 174 2.84 23.95 12.47
CA LYS A 174 4.17 23.86 13.08
C LYS A 174 5.27 23.61 12.05
N TYR A 175 4.96 22.85 10.99
CA TYR A 175 5.95 22.36 10.03
C TYR A 175 5.76 22.93 8.64
N VAL A 176 4.60 23.48 8.36
CA VAL A 176 4.30 24.16 7.10
C VAL A 176 3.28 25.26 7.35
N SER A 177 3.52 26.41 6.75
CA SER A 177 2.55 27.54 6.72
C SER A 177 2.59 28.17 5.34
N PHE A 178 1.44 28.64 4.86
CA PHE A 178 1.35 29.38 3.61
C PHE A 178 0.16 30.37 3.69
N PRO A 179 0.31 31.56 3.06
CA PRO A 179 -0.75 32.56 3.02
C PRO A 179 -1.88 32.12 2.10
N GLU A 180 -2.98 32.86 2.12
CA GLU A 180 -4.06 32.69 1.15
C GLU A 180 -3.51 32.69 -0.28
N THR A 181 -3.83 31.65 -1.03
CA THR A 181 -3.36 31.49 -2.40
C THR A 181 -4.35 30.64 -3.22
N GLU A 182 -4.26 30.69 -4.54
CA GLU A 182 -5.06 29.85 -5.43
C GLU A 182 -4.22 28.65 -5.89
N ILE A 183 -4.71 27.44 -5.65
CA ILE A 183 -4.04 26.21 -6.04
C ILE A 183 -5.04 25.27 -6.73
N ASP A 184 -4.89 25.11 -8.03
CA ASP A 184 -5.69 24.24 -8.89
C ASP A 184 -4.78 23.29 -9.70
N PRO A 185 -5.32 22.14 -10.21
CA PRO A 185 -6.70 21.70 -10.08
C PRO A 185 -7.03 21.22 -8.67
N LYS A 186 -8.33 21.26 -8.32
CA LYS A 186 -8.85 20.53 -7.17
C LYS A 186 -9.12 19.07 -7.56
N PRO A 187 -9.08 18.11 -6.62
CA PRO A 187 -9.52 16.75 -6.89
C PRO A 187 -10.97 16.69 -7.41
N ILE A 188 -11.26 15.77 -8.32
CA ILE A 188 -12.65 15.55 -8.76
C ILE A 188 -13.44 14.71 -7.76
N GLN A 189 -12.80 13.80 -7.03
CA GLN A 189 -13.42 13.11 -5.90
C GLN A 189 -13.67 14.09 -4.75
N LYS A 190 -14.84 14.02 -4.12
CA LYS A 190 -15.23 14.96 -3.06
C LYS A 190 -15.38 14.25 -1.72
N PRO A 191 -14.93 14.89 -0.63
CA PRO A 191 -14.24 16.21 -0.58
C PRO A 191 -12.81 16.15 -1.12
N PHE A 192 -12.21 14.98 -1.24
CA PHE A 192 -10.89 14.64 -1.80
C PHE A 192 -10.82 13.12 -2.02
N PRO A 193 -9.78 12.57 -2.69
CA PRO A 193 -9.62 11.12 -2.86
C PRO A 193 -9.69 10.37 -1.53
N PRO A 194 -10.26 9.15 -1.48
CA PRO A 194 -10.26 8.34 -0.27
C PRO A 194 -8.86 8.26 0.33
N VAL A 195 -8.74 8.54 1.63
CA VAL A 195 -7.47 8.49 2.36
C VAL A 195 -7.48 7.28 3.27
N TRP A 196 -6.50 6.40 3.10
CA TRP A 196 -6.27 5.25 3.96
C TRP A 196 -4.98 5.42 4.74
N VAL A 197 -4.94 5.02 6.00
CA VAL A 197 -3.73 5.11 6.82
C VAL A 197 -3.13 3.73 6.99
N GLY A 198 -1.84 3.64 6.70
CA GLY A 198 -1.04 2.43 6.91
C GLY A 198 -0.51 2.30 8.34
N GLY A 199 -0.24 1.06 8.72
CA GLY A 199 0.36 0.72 9.99
C GLY A 199 -0.64 0.35 11.10
N GLY A 200 -0.23 -0.62 11.93
CA GLY A 200 -1.03 -1.17 13.03
C GLY A 200 -0.71 -0.58 14.40
N GLY A 201 0.32 0.27 14.55
CA GLY A 201 0.69 0.84 15.85
C GLY A 201 -0.30 1.90 16.35
N PRO A 202 -0.38 2.12 17.69
CA PRO A 202 -1.39 3.00 18.30
C PRO A 202 -1.44 4.42 17.70
N LYS A 203 -0.28 5.02 17.42
CA LYS A 203 -0.21 6.37 16.81
C LYS A 203 -0.70 6.40 15.36
N SER A 204 -0.51 5.30 14.62
CA SER A 204 -1.05 5.21 13.25
C SER A 204 -2.57 5.03 13.28
N VAL A 205 -3.09 4.21 14.20
CA VAL A 205 -4.53 4.05 14.41
C VAL A 205 -5.18 5.37 14.84
N GLU A 206 -4.51 6.16 15.69
CA GLU A 206 -4.98 7.53 16.06
C GLU A 206 -5.07 8.45 14.84
N ILE A 207 -4.08 8.43 13.92
CA ILE A 207 -4.13 9.21 12.67
C ILE A 207 -5.27 8.72 11.78
N ALA A 208 -5.45 7.39 11.67
CA ALA A 208 -6.55 6.83 10.91
C ALA A 208 -7.91 7.28 11.46
N ALA A 209 -8.09 7.20 12.78
CA ALA A 209 -9.29 7.65 13.46
C ALA A 209 -9.59 9.14 13.23
N GLU A 210 -8.55 9.99 13.16
CA GLU A 210 -8.70 11.44 13.02
C GLU A 210 -8.97 11.89 11.57
N TYR A 211 -8.39 11.20 10.56
CA TYR A 211 -8.35 11.73 9.19
C TYR A 211 -8.82 10.78 8.10
N ALA A 212 -8.74 9.46 8.30
CA ALA A 212 -8.90 8.50 7.21
C ALA A 212 -10.34 8.08 6.94
N THR A 213 -10.57 7.54 5.74
CA THR A 213 -11.78 6.79 5.37
C THR A 213 -11.49 5.28 5.28
N GLY A 214 -10.23 4.88 5.43
CA GLY A 214 -9.81 3.49 5.45
C GLY A 214 -8.57 3.26 6.31
N TRP A 215 -8.37 2.00 6.68
CA TRP A 215 -7.21 1.57 7.48
C TRP A 215 -6.57 0.36 6.82
N LEU A 216 -5.27 0.43 6.57
CA LEU A 216 -4.47 -0.55 5.85
C LEU A 216 -3.27 -1.01 6.71
N PRO A 217 -3.47 -1.83 7.72
CA PRO A 217 -2.39 -2.39 8.51
C PRO A 217 -1.73 -3.56 7.77
N PRO A 218 -0.40 -3.73 7.90
CA PRO A 218 0.28 -4.92 7.42
C PRO A 218 0.15 -6.07 8.41
N TRP A 219 0.07 -7.30 7.92
CA TRP A 219 0.29 -8.57 8.63
C TRP A 219 -0.46 -8.76 9.96
N ILE A 220 -1.70 -8.29 10.05
CA ILE A 220 -2.56 -8.58 11.20
C ILE A 220 -3.31 -9.90 10.95
N ALA A 221 -3.27 -10.80 11.92
CA ALA A 221 -4.03 -12.05 11.86
C ALA A 221 -5.55 -11.79 11.92
N PRO A 222 -6.38 -12.60 11.25
CA PRO A 222 -7.83 -12.35 11.14
C PRO A 222 -8.53 -12.17 12.47
N ASP A 223 -8.18 -12.94 13.49
CA ASP A 223 -8.77 -12.92 14.83
C ASP A 223 -8.55 -11.62 15.61
N GLN A 224 -7.53 -10.84 15.23
CA GLN A 224 -7.21 -9.56 15.86
C GLN A 224 -8.05 -8.39 15.30
N TYR A 225 -8.57 -8.49 14.08
CA TYR A 225 -9.30 -7.40 13.42
C TYR A 225 -10.53 -6.89 14.18
N PRO A 226 -11.42 -7.73 14.74
CA PRO A 226 -12.62 -7.23 15.41
C PRO A 226 -12.32 -6.25 16.54
N ALA A 227 -11.34 -6.59 17.40
CA ALA A 227 -10.92 -5.70 18.50
C ALA A 227 -10.30 -4.41 17.99
N ARG A 228 -9.45 -4.49 16.96
CA ARG A 228 -8.75 -3.34 16.37
C ARG A 228 -9.71 -2.42 15.61
N ILE A 229 -10.69 -2.96 14.90
CA ILE A 229 -11.75 -2.19 14.23
C ILE A 229 -12.59 -1.44 15.27
N LYS A 230 -12.90 -2.10 16.39
CA LYS A 230 -13.60 -1.45 17.50
C LYS A 230 -12.79 -0.29 18.07
N GLU A 231 -11.50 -0.50 18.36
CA GLU A 231 -10.58 0.56 18.82
C GLU A 231 -10.57 1.76 17.86
N LEU A 232 -10.41 1.51 16.55
CA LEU A 232 -10.41 2.54 15.52
C LEU A 232 -11.70 3.38 15.52
N LYS A 233 -12.86 2.71 15.60
CA LYS A 233 -14.17 3.36 15.61
C LYS A 233 -14.40 4.16 16.90
N ASP A 234 -13.99 3.62 18.04
CA ASP A 234 -14.09 4.31 19.33
C ASP A 234 -13.25 5.59 19.32
N LEU A 235 -12.00 5.52 18.88
CA LEU A 235 -11.13 6.70 18.71
C LEU A 235 -11.71 7.72 17.73
N ALA A 236 -12.33 7.30 16.63
CA ALA A 236 -12.98 8.24 15.70
C ALA A 236 -14.13 9.01 16.35
N ARG A 237 -14.94 8.33 17.17
CA ARG A 237 -15.99 8.97 17.97
C ARG A 237 -15.43 9.97 18.98
N GLU A 238 -14.36 9.60 19.70
CA GLU A 238 -13.64 10.49 20.63
C GLU A 238 -13.07 11.74 19.92
N LYS A 239 -12.65 11.60 18.65
CA LYS A 239 -12.20 12.74 17.81
C LYS A 239 -13.35 13.55 17.19
N GLY A 240 -14.61 13.26 17.54
CA GLY A 240 -15.78 13.99 17.07
C GLY A 240 -16.22 13.68 15.65
N ARG A 241 -15.76 12.55 15.06
CA ARG A 241 -16.12 12.18 13.68
C ARG A 241 -17.45 11.40 13.58
N GLY A 242 -18.07 11.05 14.72
CA GLY A 242 -19.27 10.23 14.74
C GLY A 242 -19.01 8.78 14.27
N GLU A 243 -19.99 8.21 13.59
CA GLU A 243 -19.88 6.88 13.00
C GLU A 243 -19.22 7.00 11.61
N VAL A 244 -18.02 6.46 11.49
CA VAL A 244 -17.29 6.39 10.22
C VAL A 244 -17.35 4.96 9.69
N ASP A 245 -17.81 4.82 8.45
CA ASP A 245 -17.72 3.56 7.73
C ASP A 245 -16.33 3.40 7.11
N PHE A 246 -15.41 2.90 7.92
CA PHE A 246 -14.04 2.68 7.48
C PHE A 246 -13.95 1.51 6.50
N LYS A 247 -13.28 1.74 5.36
CA LYS A 247 -12.78 0.63 4.55
C LYS A 247 -11.65 -0.06 5.31
N ILE A 248 -11.90 -1.29 5.75
CA ILE A 248 -10.87 -2.09 6.43
C ILE A 248 -10.13 -2.89 5.38
N ALA A 249 -8.84 -2.66 5.30
CA ALA A 249 -7.94 -3.32 4.37
C ALA A 249 -6.84 -4.10 5.11
N THR A 250 -6.13 -4.93 4.38
CA THR A 250 -4.93 -5.61 4.85
C THR A 250 -3.89 -5.70 3.75
N GLU A 251 -2.63 -5.64 4.13
CA GLU A 251 -1.51 -5.99 3.28
C GLU A 251 -1.15 -7.45 3.53
N VAL A 252 -1.13 -8.28 2.49
CA VAL A 252 -0.87 -9.73 2.60
C VAL A 252 0.02 -10.23 1.48
N TYR A 253 0.89 -11.21 1.80
CA TYR A 253 1.59 -11.99 0.78
C TYR A 253 0.65 -13.03 0.17
N VAL A 254 0.81 -13.28 -1.13
CA VAL A 254 0.00 -14.24 -1.89
C VAL A 254 0.92 -15.19 -2.66
N CYS A 255 0.68 -16.48 -2.55
CA CYS A 255 1.31 -17.50 -3.37
C CYS A 255 0.30 -18.61 -3.65
N VAL A 256 -0.13 -18.73 -4.90
CA VAL A 256 -1.06 -19.76 -5.35
C VAL A 256 -0.28 -20.94 -5.88
N GLY A 257 -0.35 -22.09 -5.25
CA GLY A 257 0.22 -23.34 -5.72
C GLY A 257 -0.85 -24.36 -6.10
N LYS A 258 -0.46 -25.42 -6.79
CA LYS A 258 -1.35 -26.56 -7.03
C LYS A 258 -1.67 -27.30 -5.72
N THR A 259 -0.70 -27.33 -4.82
CA THR A 259 -0.82 -27.88 -3.46
C THR A 259 -0.33 -26.85 -2.43
N ASP A 260 -0.71 -27.06 -1.18
CA ASP A 260 -0.24 -26.21 -0.08
C ASP A 260 1.28 -26.32 0.12
N GLU A 261 1.83 -27.52 -0.05
CA GLU A 261 3.26 -27.78 0.06
C GLU A 261 4.07 -27.03 -1.03
N GLU A 262 3.61 -27.08 -2.29
CA GLU A 262 4.25 -26.37 -3.40
C GLU A 262 4.27 -24.86 -3.14
N ALA A 263 3.14 -24.27 -2.77
CA ALA A 263 3.02 -22.85 -2.47
C ALA A 263 3.90 -22.43 -1.31
N LEU A 264 3.89 -23.22 -0.22
CA LEU A 264 4.65 -22.93 0.98
C LEU A 264 6.16 -23.02 0.73
N HIS A 265 6.60 -24.10 0.06
CA HIS A 265 8.02 -24.29 -0.28
C HIS A 265 8.55 -23.14 -1.14
N PHE A 266 7.80 -22.72 -2.16
CA PHE A 266 8.18 -21.61 -3.01
C PHE A 266 8.18 -20.27 -2.25
N ALA A 267 7.17 -20.02 -1.42
CA ALA A 267 7.07 -18.80 -0.65
C ALA A 267 8.14 -18.70 0.45
N GLN A 268 8.46 -19.78 1.14
CA GLN A 268 9.43 -19.80 2.25
C GLN A 268 10.82 -19.33 1.81
N LYS A 269 11.27 -19.73 0.64
CA LYS A 269 12.55 -19.28 0.08
C LYS A 269 12.60 -17.74 0.01
N THR A 270 11.56 -17.12 -0.51
CA THR A 270 11.46 -15.65 -0.65
C THR A 270 11.22 -14.97 0.70
N LEU A 271 10.31 -15.52 1.51
CA LEU A 271 9.91 -14.91 2.79
C LEU A 271 11.00 -15.04 3.86
N GLY A 272 11.81 -16.09 3.83
CA GLY A 272 12.95 -16.27 4.73
C GLY A 272 13.96 -15.14 4.62
N VAL A 273 14.21 -14.67 3.42
CA VAL A 273 15.13 -13.55 3.15
C VAL A 273 14.46 -12.21 3.47
N LEU A 274 13.16 -12.05 3.18
CA LEU A 274 12.42 -10.83 3.45
C LEU A 274 12.28 -10.52 4.95
N SER A 275 12.29 -11.54 5.82
CA SER A 275 12.11 -11.35 7.27
C SER A 275 13.32 -10.73 7.97
N GLU A 276 14.52 -10.81 7.40
CA GLU A 276 15.76 -10.30 8.03
C GLU A 276 15.82 -8.76 8.14
N GLY A 277 14.92 -8.05 7.47
CA GLY A 277 14.89 -6.57 7.47
C GLY A 277 13.61 -5.94 8.00
N PHE A 278 12.62 -6.72 8.45
CA PHE A 278 11.37 -6.20 9.03
C PHE A 278 11.48 -6.02 10.56
N ALA A 279 10.56 -5.22 11.12
CA ALA A 279 10.45 -5.08 12.57
C ALA A 279 10.26 -6.44 13.27
N ASP A 280 10.66 -6.53 14.51
CA ASP A 280 10.74 -7.75 15.34
C ASP A 280 9.51 -8.69 15.31
N ASP A 281 8.36 -8.20 14.82
CA ASP A 281 7.10 -8.96 14.74
C ASP A 281 6.88 -9.69 13.38
N ALA A 282 7.73 -9.46 12.37
CA ALA A 282 7.56 -10.03 11.03
C ALA A 282 8.42 -11.29 10.81
N THR A 283 8.21 -12.30 11.63
CA THR A 283 8.87 -13.61 11.40
C THR A 283 8.34 -14.27 10.12
N PRO A 284 9.13 -15.12 9.43
CA PRO A 284 8.67 -15.91 8.28
C PRO A 284 7.38 -16.68 8.58
N GLN A 285 7.24 -17.18 9.81
CA GLN A 285 6.05 -17.90 10.24
C GLN A 285 4.84 -16.97 10.36
N ALA A 286 4.99 -15.78 10.97
CA ALA A 286 3.90 -14.81 11.06
C ALA A 286 3.42 -14.34 9.68
N ILE A 287 4.35 -14.14 8.74
CA ILE A 287 4.02 -13.80 7.35
C ILE A 287 3.30 -14.96 6.64
N ALA A 288 3.73 -16.19 6.84
CA ALA A 288 3.09 -17.38 6.28
C ALA A 288 1.69 -17.60 6.88
N ASP A 289 1.51 -17.40 8.18
CA ASP A 289 0.24 -17.56 8.88
C ASP A 289 -0.79 -16.50 8.48
N SER A 290 -0.37 -15.24 8.37
CA SER A 290 -1.22 -14.14 7.91
C SER A 290 -1.38 -14.11 6.38
N GLY A 291 -0.48 -14.72 5.62
CA GLY A 291 -0.47 -14.71 4.16
C GLY A 291 -1.50 -15.65 3.52
N LEU A 292 -1.89 -15.29 2.31
CA LEU A 292 -2.74 -16.10 1.42
C LEU A 292 -1.85 -17.05 0.60
N ILE A 293 -1.22 -18.00 1.30
CA ILE A 293 -0.26 -18.97 0.72
C ILE A 293 -0.88 -20.35 0.81
N GLY A 294 -0.93 -21.07 -0.32
CA GLY A 294 -1.48 -22.41 -0.42
C GLY A 294 -2.18 -22.69 -1.73
N SER A 295 -2.92 -23.79 -1.77
CA SER A 295 -3.85 -24.14 -2.86
C SER A 295 -5.00 -23.13 -2.92
N PRO A 296 -5.72 -23.01 -4.05
CA PRO A 296 -6.89 -22.14 -4.15
C PRO A 296 -7.92 -22.39 -3.05
N LYS A 297 -8.08 -23.65 -2.61
CA LYS A 297 -8.97 -23.99 -1.48
C LYS A 297 -8.48 -23.37 -0.18
N THR A 298 -7.24 -23.58 0.18
CA THR A 298 -6.64 -23.04 1.41
C THR A 298 -6.68 -21.53 1.44
N ILE A 299 -6.42 -20.88 0.31
CA ILE A 299 -6.50 -19.41 0.19
C ILE A 299 -7.94 -18.93 0.42
N ARG A 300 -8.96 -19.61 -0.14
CA ARG A 300 -10.37 -19.27 0.12
C ARG A 300 -10.72 -19.42 1.60
N ASP A 301 -10.33 -20.53 2.22
CA ASP A 301 -10.59 -20.79 3.65
C ASP A 301 -9.94 -19.70 4.56
N LYS A 302 -8.77 -19.19 4.17
CA LYS A 302 -8.11 -18.06 4.86
C LYS A 302 -8.83 -16.73 4.62
N LEU A 303 -9.24 -16.45 3.37
CA LEU A 303 -9.97 -15.24 3.02
C LEU A 303 -11.34 -15.17 3.73
N GLU A 304 -12.04 -16.29 3.88
CA GLU A 304 -13.31 -16.36 4.64
C GLU A 304 -13.12 -15.87 6.08
N LYS A 305 -12.01 -16.21 6.73
CA LYS A 305 -11.67 -15.73 8.09
C LYS A 305 -11.45 -14.21 8.10
N TYR A 306 -10.75 -13.66 7.14
CA TYR A 306 -10.54 -12.22 7.02
C TYR A 306 -11.85 -11.47 6.75
N VAL A 307 -12.67 -11.97 5.83
CA VAL A 307 -14.00 -11.38 5.52
C VAL A 307 -14.90 -11.42 6.74
N ALA A 308 -14.95 -12.55 7.46
CA ALA A 308 -15.71 -12.69 8.70
C ALA A 308 -15.23 -11.72 9.80
N ALA A 309 -13.94 -11.41 9.81
CA ALA A 309 -13.32 -10.44 10.73
C ALA A 309 -13.54 -8.97 10.33
N GLY A 310 -14.21 -8.71 9.18
CA GLY A 310 -14.57 -7.36 8.73
C GLY A 310 -13.58 -6.74 7.73
N VAL A 311 -12.61 -7.50 7.21
CA VAL A 311 -11.69 -7.02 6.16
C VAL A 311 -12.40 -7.08 4.81
N GLY A 312 -12.43 -5.93 4.12
CA GLY A 312 -13.12 -5.79 2.83
C GLY A 312 -12.19 -5.48 1.64
N HIS A 313 -10.90 -5.21 1.89
CA HIS A 313 -9.94 -4.97 0.82
C HIS A 313 -8.58 -5.60 1.12
N TYR A 314 -7.95 -6.16 0.08
CA TYR A 314 -6.68 -6.88 0.18
C TYR A 314 -5.66 -6.22 -0.75
N GLU A 315 -4.60 -5.65 -0.18
CA GLU A 315 -3.41 -5.22 -0.92
C GLU A 315 -2.48 -6.43 -1.00
N MET A 316 -2.41 -7.05 -2.17
CA MET A 316 -1.80 -8.35 -2.37
C MET A 316 -0.38 -8.24 -2.95
N LYS A 317 0.59 -8.76 -2.19
CA LYS A 317 1.98 -8.94 -2.60
C LYS A 317 2.18 -10.37 -3.09
N PHE A 318 2.10 -10.58 -4.39
CA PHE A 318 2.36 -11.91 -4.93
C PHE A 318 3.84 -12.27 -4.82
N VAL A 319 4.09 -13.54 -4.52
CA VAL A 319 5.43 -14.15 -4.58
C VAL A 319 5.62 -14.76 -5.96
N TYR A 320 6.65 -14.35 -6.71
CA TYR A 320 6.87 -14.78 -8.11
C TYR A 320 8.36 -14.81 -8.46
N ARG A 321 8.74 -15.57 -9.50
CA ARG A 321 10.11 -15.67 -10.01
C ARG A 321 10.45 -14.59 -11.03
N ASP A 322 9.50 -14.36 -11.93
CA ASP A 322 9.62 -13.48 -13.09
C ASP A 322 8.23 -12.94 -13.47
N ILE A 323 8.16 -12.06 -14.45
CA ILE A 323 6.89 -11.48 -14.88
C ILE A 323 5.91 -12.51 -15.47
N PRO A 324 6.32 -13.48 -16.32
CA PRO A 324 5.45 -14.58 -16.74
C PRO A 324 4.82 -15.33 -15.56
N HIS A 325 5.60 -15.74 -14.56
CA HIS A 325 5.08 -16.40 -13.37
C HIS A 325 4.16 -15.49 -12.55
N TYR A 326 4.44 -14.19 -12.47
CA TYR A 326 3.52 -13.25 -11.83
C TYR A 326 2.16 -13.25 -12.53
N LEU A 327 2.13 -13.21 -13.86
CA LEU A 327 0.88 -13.27 -14.63
C LEU A 327 0.14 -14.60 -14.45
N GLU A 328 0.84 -15.72 -14.29
CA GLU A 328 0.24 -17.01 -13.94
C GLU A 328 -0.42 -16.97 -12.57
N GLN A 329 0.26 -16.43 -11.56
CA GLN A 329 -0.29 -16.24 -10.21
C GLN A 329 -1.56 -15.36 -10.22
N LEU A 330 -1.53 -14.24 -10.96
CA LEU A 330 -2.69 -13.37 -11.12
C LEU A 330 -3.87 -14.10 -11.76
N LYS A 331 -3.64 -14.84 -12.84
CA LYS A 331 -4.68 -15.61 -13.54
C LYS A 331 -5.27 -16.70 -12.63
N ALA A 332 -4.42 -17.45 -11.92
CA ALA A 332 -4.86 -18.50 -11.01
C ALA A 332 -5.74 -17.93 -9.88
N PHE A 333 -5.31 -16.85 -9.25
CA PHE A 333 -6.10 -16.21 -8.20
C PHE A 333 -7.45 -15.67 -8.74
N ALA A 334 -7.42 -14.96 -9.87
CA ALA A 334 -8.63 -14.40 -10.48
C ALA A 334 -9.64 -15.47 -10.93
N ALA A 335 -9.17 -16.62 -11.42
CA ALA A 335 -10.02 -17.70 -11.90
C ALA A 335 -10.53 -18.61 -10.76
N GLU A 336 -9.70 -18.92 -9.77
CA GLU A 336 -9.95 -19.99 -8.82
C GLU A 336 -10.28 -19.48 -7.40
N VAL A 337 -9.91 -18.25 -7.05
CA VAL A 337 -10.12 -17.71 -5.71
C VAL A 337 -11.13 -16.57 -5.71
N ALA A 338 -10.91 -15.52 -6.49
CA ALA A 338 -11.70 -14.29 -6.46
C ALA A 338 -13.22 -14.50 -6.69
N PRO A 339 -13.69 -15.42 -7.56
CA PRO A 339 -15.12 -15.58 -7.82
C PRO A 339 -15.96 -15.97 -6.59
N ALA A 340 -15.35 -16.62 -5.60
CA ALA A 340 -16.03 -17.00 -4.36
C ALA A 340 -16.44 -15.78 -3.50
N PHE A 341 -15.84 -14.60 -3.76
CA PHE A 341 -16.02 -13.37 -2.97
C PHE A 341 -16.60 -12.20 -3.78
N ALA A 342 -16.99 -12.43 -5.02
CA ALA A 342 -17.43 -11.41 -5.98
C ALA A 342 -18.92 -11.00 -5.87
N LYS A 343 -19.61 -11.28 -4.78
CA LYS A 343 -21.06 -10.99 -4.63
C LYS A 343 -21.35 -9.62 -4.07
#